data_122d2d3556c38bf83f943ab758af424b
#
_entry.id   122d2d3556c38bf83f943ab758af424b
#
_cell.length_a   1.000
_cell.length_b   1.000
_cell.length_c   1.000
_cell.angle_alpha   90.00
_cell.angle_beta   90.00
_cell.angle_gamma   90.00
#
_symmetry.space_group_name_H-M   'P 1'
#
loop_
_entity.id
_entity.type
_entity.pdbx_description
1 polymer ?
#
loop_
_entity_poly.entity_id
_entity_poly.type
_entity_poly.pdbx_seq_one_letter_code
_entity_poly.pdbx_strand_id
1 'polypeptide(L)'
;MYRHDYDINNTTPQTNSSSLYNSNFYAMNSDFRVYECIFNGANPTNSGKGIASLEEPTHTDLQPRLESDGYIWKYLYTIKPSDIVKFDSVDYIPVPQDWLNNSDTLDIRNAAVDGKIETVVIEDTTSAAYQFSGTKNNVPIRGDGQDGLASVTFVNGKPTSVQVTNGGSGYTLSLIHI
;
A
#
# COMPACT_ATOMS: atom_id res chain seq x y z
N MET A 1 2.10 8.98 2.39
CA MET A 1 1.38 8.03 1.49
C MET A 1 2.27 7.78 0.31
N TYR A 2 2.76 6.55 0.14
CA TYR A 2 3.49 6.20 -1.06
C TYR A 2 2.52 6.16 -2.22
N ARG A 3 2.93 6.75 -3.31
CA ARG A 3 2.15 6.78 -4.54
C ARG A 3 2.61 5.61 -5.39
N HIS A 4 1.71 5.05 -6.18
CA HIS A 4 2.01 3.98 -7.14
C HIS A 4 3.15 4.36 -8.11
N ASP A 5 3.33 5.64 -8.34
CA ASP A 5 4.33 6.25 -9.21
C ASP A 5 5.61 6.69 -8.46
N TYR A 6 5.79 6.26 -7.21
CA TYR A 6 6.99 6.56 -6.45
C TYR A 6 8.21 5.91 -7.10
N ASP A 7 9.25 6.71 -7.27
CA ASP A 7 10.56 6.28 -7.72
C ASP A 7 11.59 6.82 -6.71
N ILE A 8 12.44 5.95 -6.18
CA ILE A 8 13.45 6.32 -5.18
C ILE A 8 14.40 7.42 -5.65
N ASN A 9 14.65 7.52 -6.96
CA ASN A 9 15.49 8.54 -7.57
C ASN A 9 14.70 9.79 -7.99
N ASN A 10 13.39 9.76 -7.92
CA ASN A 10 12.53 10.87 -8.31
C ASN A 10 11.30 10.94 -7.41
N THR A 11 11.40 11.78 -6.39
CA THR A 11 10.33 12.01 -5.43
C THR A 11 9.21 12.92 -5.98
N THR A 12 9.41 13.49 -7.17
CA THR A 12 8.38 14.27 -7.84
C THR A 12 7.30 13.32 -8.35
N PRO A 13 6.01 13.65 -8.17
CA PRO A 13 4.92 12.86 -8.73
C PRO A 13 5.09 12.64 -10.23
N GLN A 14 5.07 11.39 -10.66
CA GLN A 14 5.17 11.00 -12.07
C GLN A 14 3.82 11.13 -12.78
N THR A 15 2.73 11.07 -12.02
CA THR A 15 1.40 11.19 -12.59
C THR A 15 0.95 12.64 -12.64
N ASN A 16 0.54 13.09 -13.81
CA ASN A 16 -0.17 14.34 -14.02
C ASN A 16 -1.70 14.16 -13.96
N SER A 17 -2.16 13.04 -13.38
CA SER A 17 -3.58 12.70 -13.37
C SER A 17 -4.38 13.70 -12.55
N SER A 18 -5.37 14.29 -13.18
CA SER A 18 -6.36 15.18 -12.57
C SER A 18 -7.64 14.45 -12.12
N SER A 19 -7.74 13.15 -12.44
CA SER A 19 -8.89 12.30 -12.12
C SER A 19 -8.45 10.85 -11.88
N LEU A 20 -9.31 10.05 -11.25
CA LEU A 20 -9.05 8.63 -11.01
C LEU A 20 -8.80 7.84 -12.29
N TYR A 21 -9.46 8.19 -13.37
CA TYR A 21 -9.29 7.54 -14.65
C TYR A 21 -7.85 7.64 -15.20
N ASN A 22 -7.22 8.78 -15.06
CA ASN A 22 -5.83 8.99 -15.48
C ASN A 22 -4.82 8.54 -14.42
N SER A 23 -5.28 7.98 -13.32
CA SER A 23 -4.48 7.57 -12.19
C SER A 23 -4.17 6.09 -12.28
N ASN A 24 -2.90 5.74 -12.40
CA ASN A 24 -2.46 4.35 -12.49
C ASN A 24 -2.37 3.62 -11.13
N PHE A 25 -2.78 4.25 -10.04
CA PHE A 25 -2.69 3.62 -8.72
C PHE A 25 -4.01 3.02 -8.21
N TYR A 26 -5.07 3.12 -8.98
CA TYR A 26 -6.28 2.34 -8.77
C TYR A 26 -6.39 1.26 -9.84
N ALA A 27 -6.76 0.06 -9.43
CA ALA A 27 -7.02 -1.05 -10.33
C ALA A 27 -8.30 -1.77 -9.93
N MET A 28 -9.03 -2.23 -10.93
CA MET A 28 -10.17 -3.12 -10.75
C MET A 28 -9.78 -4.51 -11.25
N ASN A 29 -10.05 -5.53 -10.45
CA ASN A 29 -9.79 -6.92 -10.83
C ASN A 29 -10.97 -7.55 -11.59
N SER A 30 -10.80 -8.81 -12.03
CA SER A 30 -11.81 -9.57 -12.76
C SER A 30 -13.11 -9.83 -11.96
N ASP A 31 -13.05 -9.76 -10.62
CA ASP A 31 -14.18 -9.88 -9.70
C ASP A 31 -14.85 -8.54 -9.38
N PHE A 32 -14.53 -7.48 -10.11
CA PHE A 32 -15.02 -6.11 -9.89
C PHE A 32 -14.67 -5.56 -8.50
N ARG A 33 -13.55 -6.00 -7.93
CA ARG A 33 -12.99 -5.44 -6.71
C ARG A 33 -12.01 -4.33 -7.07
N VAL A 34 -12.11 -3.21 -6.37
CA VAL A 34 -11.27 -2.04 -6.61
C VAL A 34 -10.20 -1.95 -5.52
N TYR A 35 -8.97 -1.74 -5.96
CA TYR A 35 -7.78 -1.67 -5.11
C TYR A 35 -7.02 -0.37 -5.33
N GLU A 36 -6.38 0.11 -4.28
CA GLU A 36 -5.36 1.15 -4.32
C GLU A 36 -3.97 0.51 -4.25
N CYS A 37 -3.10 0.90 -5.16
CA CYS A 37 -1.69 0.52 -5.11
C CYS A 37 -0.97 1.36 -4.07
N ILE A 38 -0.51 0.72 -2.99
CA ILE A 38 0.28 1.38 -1.94
C ILE A 38 1.77 1.38 -2.27
N PHE A 39 2.23 0.30 -2.94
CA PHE A 39 3.62 0.16 -3.35
C PHE A 39 3.70 -0.63 -4.67
N ASN A 40 4.56 -0.19 -5.58
CA ASN A 40 4.67 -0.71 -6.94
C ASN A 40 5.91 -1.58 -7.19
N GLY A 41 6.48 -2.17 -6.14
CA GLY A 41 7.66 -3.01 -6.25
C GLY A 41 8.95 -2.24 -6.55
N ALA A 42 8.98 -0.91 -6.45
CA ALA A 42 10.19 -0.12 -6.64
C ALA A 42 11.28 -0.53 -5.64
N ASN A 43 12.50 -0.72 -6.13
CA ASN A 43 13.63 -1.06 -5.27
C ASN A 43 14.97 -0.61 -5.89
N PRO A 44 16.06 -0.53 -5.09
CA PRO A 44 17.36 -0.10 -5.57
C PRO A 44 17.95 -0.97 -6.69
N THR A 45 17.60 -2.26 -6.75
CA THR A 45 18.15 -3.18 -7.76
C THR A 45 17.61 -2.94 -9.16
N ASN A 46 16.44 -2.32 -9.29
CA ASN A 46 15.86 -1.88 -10.56
C ASN A 46 15.95 -0.36 -10.76
N SER A 47 16.97 0.27 -10.18
CA SER A 47 17.21 1.72 -10.21
C SER A 47 16.11 2.54 -9.52
N GLY A 48 15.48 1.96 -8.49
CA GLY A 48 14.41 2.60 -7.75
C GLY A 48 13.06 2.68 -8.47
N LYS A 49 12.95 2.11 -9.67
CA LYS A 49 11.71 2.13 -10.45
C LYS A 49 10.77 1.03 -9.99
N GLY A 50 9.47 1.26 -10.20
CA GLY A 50 8.47 0.23 -10.11
C GLY A 50 8.64 -0.84 -11.19
N ILE A 51 8.07 -2.00 -10.95
CA ILE A 51 8.00 -3.11 -11.91
C ILE A 51 6.57 -3.25 -12.43
N ALA A 52 6.36 -3.96 -13.52
CA ALA A 52 5.01 -4.30 -13.95
C ALA A 52 4.39 -5.31 -12.97
N SER A 53 3.13 -5.08 -12.56
CA SER A 53 2.39 -6.07 -11.78
C SER A 53 2.10 -7.30 -12.63
N LEU A 54 2.32 -8.47 -12.05
CA LEU A 54 2.09 -9.78 -12.68
C LEU A 54 1.03 -10.60 -11.95
N GLU A 55 0.60 -10.14 -10.78
CA GLU A 55 -0.38 -10.80 -9.92
C GLU A 55 -1.62 -9.94 -9.79
N GLU A 56 -2.78 -10.53 -10.04
CA GLU A 56 -4.07 -9.88 -9.82
C GLU A 56 -4.44 -9.95 -8.33
N PRO A 57 -4.63 -8.82 -7.62
CA PRO A 57 -5.04 -8.85 -6.22
C PRO A 57 -6.47 -9.41 -6.12
N THR A 58 -6.68 -10.38 -5.22
CA THR A 58 -7.98 -11.04 -5.04
C THR A 58 -8.51 -11.00 -3.60
N HIS A 59 -7.71 -10.47 -2.66
CA HIS A 59 -8.08 -10.39 -1.25
C HIS A 59 -9.13 -9.30 -0.98
N THR A 60 -9.82 -9.41 0.15
CA THR A 60 -10.72 -8.39 0.70
C THR A 60 -10.29 -7.97 2.10
N ASP A 61 -9.01 -8.16 2.43
CA ASP A 61 -8.46 -7.78 3.72
C ASP A 61 -8.50 -6.26 3.91
N LEU A 62 -8.81 -5.81 5.12
CA LEU A 62 -8.85 -4.39 5.47
C LEU A 62 -7.45 -3.77 5.59
N GLN A 63 -6.43 -4.61 5.69
CA GLN A 63 -5.03 -4.20 5.70
C GLN A 63 -4.42 -4.38 4.31
N PRO A 64 -3.47 -3.51 3.91
CA PRO A 64 -2.72 -3.72 2.68
C PRO A 64 -2.03 -5.08 2.68
N ARG A 65 -2.02 -5.73 1.52
CA ARG A 65 -1.40 -7.04 1.33
C ARG A 65 -0.29 -6.99 0.30
N LEU A 66 0.83 -7.63 0.64
CA LEU A 66 1.95 -7.85 -0.27
C LEU A 66 1.65 -9.06 -1.15
N GLU A 67 1.69 -8.88 -2.46
CA GLU A 67 1.58 -9.94 -3.46
C GLU A 67 2.96 -10.50 -3.84
N SER A 68 2.97 -11.63 -4.53
CA SER A 68 4.20 -12.36 -4.88
C SER A 68 5.11 -11.57 -5.83
N ASP A 69 4.56 -10.65 -6.60
CA ASP A 69 5.26 -9.76 -7.53
C ASP A 69 5.88 -8.52 -6.86
N GLY A 70 5.69 -8.35 -5.55
CA GLY A 70 6.22 -7.23 -4.77
C GLY A 70 5.31 -6.01 -4.71
N TYR A 71 4.15 -6.06 -5.33
CA TYR A 71 3.13 -5.02 -5.17
C TYR A 71 2.45 -5.13 -3.81
N ILE A 72 2.05 -3.97 -3.25
CA ILE A 72 1.20 -3.90 -2.06
C ILE A 72 -0.10 -3.23 -2.47
N TRP A 73 -1.19 -3.99 -2.35
CA TRP A 73 -2.52 -3.55 -2.68
C TRP A 73 -3.40 -3.42 -1.45
N LYS A 74 -4.21 -2.36 -1.42
CA LYS A 74 -5.24 -2.14 -0.42
C LYS A 74 -6.61 -2.29 -1.07
N TYR A 75 -7.42 -3.22 -0.57
CA TYR A 75 -8.80 -3.36 -0.99
C TYR A 75 -9.63 -2.14 -0.55
N LEU A 76 -10.45 -1.61 -1.46
CA LEU A 76 -11.31 -0.47 -1.21
C LEU A 76 -12.79 -0.85 -1.18
N TYR A 77 -13.29 -1.49 -2.23
CA TYR A 77 -14.69 -1.91 -2.34
C TYR A 77 -14.88 -2.89 -3.50
N THR A 78 -16.06 -3.54 -3.51
CA THR A 78 -16.54 -4.33 -4.65
C THR A 78 -17.68 -3.59 -5.32
N ILE A 79 -17.64 -3.47 -6.65
CA ILE A 79 -18.68 -2.80 -7.43
C ILE A 79 -19.93 -3.66 -7.43
N LYS A 80 -21.08 -3.06 -7.13
CA LYS A 80 -22.37 -3.77 -7.16
C LYS A 80 -22.75 -4.15 -8.59
N PRO A 81 -23.38 -5.32 -8.79
CA PRO A 81 -23.82 -5.74 -10.13
C PRO A 81 -24.70 -4.71 -10.85
N SER A 82 -25.53 -3.98 -10.11
CA SER A 82 -26.37 -2.90 -10.66
C SER A 82 -25.56 -1.74 -11.20
N ASP A 83 -24.40 -1.47 -10.63
CA ASP A 83 -23.54 -0.35 -10.99
C ASP A 83 -22.59 -0.74 -12.13
N ILE A 84 -22.17 -2.00 -12.17
CA ILE A 84 -21.44 -2.56 -13.31
C ILE A 84 -22.22 -2.33 -14.60
N VAL A 85 -23.48 -2.76 -14.63
CA VAL A 85 -24.34 -2.67 -15.84
C VAL A 85 -24.59 -1.22 -16.28
N LYS A 86 -24.60 -0.27 -15.33
CA LYS A 86 -24.97 1.12 -15.61
C LYS A 86 -23.78 2.05 -15.85
N PHE A 87 -22.69 1.82 -15.16
CA PHE A 87 -21.64 2.82 -15.02
C PHE A 87 -20.23 2.30 -15.31
N ASP A 88 -20.03 0.97 -15.33
CA ASP A 88 -18.72 0.42 -15.65
C ASP A 88 -18.43 0.56 -17.15
N SER A 89 -17.24 0.99 -17.48
CA SER A 89 -16.78 1.16 -18.85
C SER A 89 -15.27 1.10 -18.93
N VAL A 90 -14.72 1.11 -20.15
CA VAL A 90 -13.26 1.20 -20.36
C VAL A 90 -12.65 2.47 -19.73
N ASP A 91 -13.47 3.51 -19.57
CA ASP A 91 -13.02 4.83 -19.14
C ASP A 91 -13.31 5.16 -17.67
N TYR A 92 -14.22 4.41 -17.00
CA TYR A 92 -14.69 4.75 -15.66
C TYR A 92 -14.86 3.53 -14.77
N ILE A 93 -14.34 3.65 -13.54
CA ILE A 93 -14.61 2.72 -12.44
C ILE A 93 -15.73 3.34 -11.59
N PRO A 94 -16.88 2.68 -11.43
CA PRO A 94 -17.96 3.17 -10.57
C PRO A 94 -17.52 3.31 -9.12
N VAL A 95 -17.88 4.40 -8.48
CA VAL A 95 -17.63 4.67 -7.06
C VAL A 95 -18.94 4.58 -6.30
N PRO A 96 -19.00 3.93 -5.11
CA PRO A 96 -20.20 3.88 -4.29
C PRO A 96 -20.74 5.28 -3.98
N GLN A 97 -22.02 5.51 -4.24
CA GLN A 97 -22.66 6.82 -4.07
C GLN A 97 -22.76 7.23 -2.60
N ASP A 98 -23.07 6.28 -1.73
CA ASP A 98 -23.21 6.51 -0.30
C ASP A 98 -22.16 5.73 0.48
N TRP A 99 -20.99 6.35 0.58
CA TRP A 99 -19.86 5.78 1.29
C TRP A 99 -20.07 5.72 2.82
N LEU A 100 -20.92 6.60 3.35
CA LEU A 100 -21.12 6.74 4.80
C LEU A 100 -22.13 5.72 5.37
N ASN A 101 -23.15 5.36 4.60
CA ASN A 101 -24.23 4.50 5.06
C ASN A 101 -24.28 3.16 4.31
N ASN A 102 -23.33 2.90 3.40
CA ASN A 102 -23.26 1.67 2.65
C ASN A 102 -22.63 0.56 3.51
N SER A 103 -23.37 -0.50 3.78
CA SER A 103 -22.87 -1.66 4.56
C SER A 103 -21.61 -2.28 3.97
N ASP A 104 -21.46 -2.28 2.64
CA ASP A 104 -20.36 -2.93 1.96
C ASP A 104 -19.04 -2.14 2.07
N THR A 105 -19.13 -0.84 2.40
CA THR A 105 -17.95 0.03 2.62
C THR A 105 -17.72 0.35 4.11
N LEU A 106 -18.65 -0.05 4.96
CA LEU A 106 -18.64 0.31 6.38
C LEU A 106 -17.40 -0.23 7.12
N ASP A 107 -17.04 -1.47 6.86
CA ASP A 107 -15.90 -2.12 7.51
C ASP A 107 -14.58 -1.43 7.13
N ILE A 108 -14.41 -1.08 5.85
CA ILE A 108 -13.24 -0.38 5.35
C ILE A 108 -13.16 1.02 5.97
N ARG A 109 -14.27 1.73 6.00
CA ARG A 109 -14.34 3.05 6.63
C ARG A 109 -14.01 2.99 8.13
N ASN A 110 -14.57 2.01 8.84
CA ASN A 110 -14.34 1.86 10.28
C ASN A 110 -12.92 1.40 10.60
N ALA A 111 -12.25 0.72 9.66
CA ALA A 111 -10.85 0.34 9.78
C ALA A 111 -9.87 1.48 9.45
N ALA A 112 -10.37 2.60 8.90
CA ALA A 112 -9.57 3.78 8.65
C ALA A 112 -9.22 4.47 9.97
N VAL A 113 -7.93 4.65 10.22
CA VAL A 113 -7.40 5.36 11.40
C VAL A 113 -6.54 6.51 10.90
N ASP A 114 -6.81 7.71 11.41
CA ASP A 114 -6.06 8.89 11.03
C ASP A 114 -4.58 8.77 11.43
N GLY A 115 -3.69 9.03 10.48
CA GLY A 115 -2.25 8.89 10.67
C GLY A 115 -1.78 7.45 10.89
N LYS A 116 -2.51 6.44 10.41
CA LYS A 116 -2.06 5.04 10.43
C LYS A 116 -0.99 4.78 9.39
N ILE A 117 0.08 4.09 9.79
CA ILE A 117 1.10 3.61 8.86
C ILE A 117 0.63 2.28 8.25
N GLU A 118 0.51 2.22 6.95
CA GLU A 118 0.04 1.01 6.25
C GLU A 118 1.18 0.18 5.66
N THR A 119 2.30 0.83 5.29
CA THR A 119 3.48 0.13 4.75
C THR A 119 4.76 0.87 5.07
N VAL A 120 5.86 0.14 5.08
CA VAL A 120 7.23 0.65 5.23
C VAL A 120 8.08 0.08 4.12
N VAL A 121 8.77 0.93 3.38
CA VAL A 121 9.66 0.54 2.28
C VAL A 121 11.11 0.68 2.72
N ILE A 122 11.93 -0.32 2.41
CA ILE A 122 13.36 -0.30 2.69
C ILE A 122 14.06 0.36 1.50
N GLU A 123 14.66 1.52 1.71
CA GLU A 123 15.40 2.24 0.65
C GLU A 123 16.81 1.69 0.45
N ASP A 124 17.48 1.28 1.52
CA ASP A 124 18.85 0.74 1.46
C ASP A 124 18.92 -0.67 2.05
N THR A 125 19.13 -1.66 1.18
CA THR A 125 19.39 -3.05 1.56
C THR A 125 20.88 -3.41 1.53
N THR A 126 21.76 -2.45 1.25
CA THR A 126 23.19 -2.71 1.08
C THR A 126 23.97 -2.61 2.38
N SER A 127 23.53 -1.77 3.30
CA SER A 127 24.20 -1.54 4.57
C SER A 127 23.89 -2.64 5.58
N ALA A 128 24.92 -3.33 6.06
CA ALA A 128 24.81 -4.28 7.15
C ALA A 128 24.95 -3.55 8.48
N ALA A 129 23.82 -3.22 9.11
CA ALA A 129 23.81 -2.54 10.41
C ALA A 129 23.98 -3.49 11.60
N TYR A 130 23.67 -4.78 11.42
CA TYR A 130 23.64 -5.78 12.48
C TYR A 130 24.27 -7.10 12.05
N GLN A 131 24.89 -7.83 12.98
CA GLN A 131 25.36 -9.20 12.74
C GLN A 131 24.28 -10.20 13.13
N PHE A 132 23.13 -10.12 12.47
CA PHE A 132 21.97 -10.94 12.80
C PHE A 132 21.25 -11.40 11.53
N SER A 133 20.77 -12.64 11.54
CA SER A 133 19.84 -13.15 10.52
C SER A 133 18.60 -13.71 11.23
N GLY A 134 17.43 -13.33 10.76
CA GLY A 134 16.14 -13.73 11.33
C GLY A 134 15.18 -12.56 11.42
N THR A 135 14.00 -12.80 12.01
CA THR A 135 12.96 -11.78 12.14
C THR A 135 12.92 -11.21 13.56
N LYS A 136 12.90 -9.89 13.66
CA LYS A 136 12.62 -9.14 14.88
C LYS A 136 11.17 -8.68 14.84
N ASN A 137 10.39 -9.14 15.82
CA ASN A 137 9.00 -8.75 15.98
C ASN A 137 8.86 -7.57 16.95
N ASN A 138 7.74 -6.86 16.86
CA ASN A 138 7.38 -5.74 17.73
C ASN A 138 8.43 -4.62 17.74
N VAL A 139 9.06 -4.37 16.59
CA VAL A 139 9.96 -3.24 16.41
C VAL A 139 9.12 -1.97 16.40
N PRO A 140 9.32 -1.02 17.34
CA PRO A 140 8.51 0.20 17.37
C PRO A 140 8.83 1.10 16.19
N ILE A 141 7.79 1.59 15.53
CA ILE A 141 7.90 2.63 14.52
C ILE A 141 7.89 3.97 15.24
N ARG A 142 8.97 4.72 15.11
CA ARG A 142 9.15 6.01 15.79
C ARG A 142 8.80 7.15 14.86
N GLY A 143 8.19 8.19 15.40
CA GLY A 143 7.75 9.38 14.69
C GLY A 143 6.96 10.28 15.63
N ASP A 144 6.11 11.09 15.08
CA ASP A 144 5.21 12.01 15.80
C ASP A 144 3.88 11.34 16.23
N GLY A 145 3.62 10.12 15.72
CA GLY A 145 2.49 9.28 16.13
C GLY A 145 2.83 8.30 17.25
N GLN A 146 1.93 7.36 17.50
CA GLN A 146 2.03 6.40 18.60
C GLN A 146 1.61 4.99 18.19
N ASP A 147 2.09 3.99 18.96
CA ASP A 147 1.70 2.58 18.90
C ASP A 147 2.00 1.85 17.57
N GLY A 148 2.82 2.46 16.69
CA GLY A 148 3.27 1.79 15.46
C GLY A 148 4.26 0.67 15.78
N LEU A 149 4.01 -0.53 15.22
CA LEU A 149 4.86 -1.71 15.38
C LEU A 149 5.07 -2.40 14.03
N ALA A 150 6.27 -2.93 13.84
CA ALA A 150 6.62 -3.71 12.66
C ALA A 150 7.38 -4.99 13.02
N SER A 151 7.37 -5.96 12.10
CA SER A 151 8.30 -7.08 12.06
C SER A 151 9.33 -6.83 10.97
N VAL A 152 10.61 -6.95 11.30
CA VAL A 152 11.72 -6.71 10.38
C VAL A 152 12.53 -7.98 10.22
N THR A 153 12.70 -8.44 8.98
CA THR A 153 13.53 -9.60 8.65
C THR A 153 14.89 -9.14 8.15
N PHE A 154 15.92 -9.77 8.71
CA PHE A 154 17.31 -9.51 8.37
C PHE A 154 17.96 -10.76 7.76
N VAL A 155 18.80 -10.55 6.76
CA VAL A 155 19.68 -11.57 6.18
C VAL A 155 21.10 -11.02 6.16
N ASN A 156 22.02 -11.71 6.85
CA ASN A 156 23.42 -11.28 6.99
C ASN A 156 23.55 -9.82 7.47
N GLY A 157 22.73 -9.45 8.45
CA GLY A 157 22.74 -8.11 9.03
C GLY A 157 22.04 -7.03 8.23
N LYS A 158 21.49 -7.35 7.07
CA LYS A 158 20.78 -6.41 6.19
C LYS A 158 19.28 -6.58 6.35
N PRO A 159 18.49 -5.52 6.48
CA PRO A 159 17.05 -5.60 6.45
C PRO A 159 16.61 -5.99 5.02
N THR A 160 15.77 -7.02 4.91
CA THR A 160 15.28 -7.51 3.61
C THR A 160 13.78 -7.39 3.46
N SER A 161 13.05 -7.31 4.58
CA SER A 161 11.60 -7.18 4.58
C SER A 161 11.14 -6.47 5.85
N VAL A 162 10.16 -5.60 5.69
CA VAL A 162 9.44 -4.97 6.82
C VAL A 162 7.96 -5.19 6.61
N GLN A 163 7.29 -5.67 7.65
CA GLN A 163 5.83 -5.81 7.67
C GLN A 163 5.28 -5.01 8.84
N VAL A 164 4.37 -4.09 8.58
CA VAL A 164 3.65 -3.36 9.62
C VAL A 164 2.69 -4.33 10.31
N THR A 165 2.85 -4.53 11.61
CA THR A 165 1.99 -5.40 12.43
C THR A 165 0.93 -4.62 13.20
N ASN A 166 1.23 -3.36 13.51
CA ASN A 166 0.27 -2.38 14.01
C ASN A 166 0.64 -1.01 13.42
N GLY A 167 -0.26 -0.41 12.68
CA GLY A 167 -0.01 0.87 12.02
C GLY A 167 0.00 2.09 12.96
N GLY A 168 -0.44 1.91 14.22
CA GLY A 168 -0.55 3.03 15.16
C GLY A 168 -1.55 4.08 14.73
N SER A 169 -1.37 5.30 15.24
CA SER A 169 -2.23 6.45 14.92
C SER A 169 -1.49 7.77 15.07
N GLY A 170 -2.02 8.82 14.45
CA GLY A 170 -1.54 10.19 14.62
C GLY A 170 -0.19 10.50 13.97
N TYR A 171 0.33 9.63 13.11
CA TYR A 171 1.54 9.94 12.34
C TYR A 171 1.22 10.96 11.24
N THR A 172 1.94 12.08 11.22
CA THR A 172 1.78 13.12 10.20
C THR A 172 3.00 13.27 9.31
N LEU A 173 4.16 12.81 9.79
CA LEU A 173 5.43 12.86 9.06
C LEU A 173 5.87 11.45 8.66
N SER A 174 6.21 11.30 7.40
CA SER A 174 6.65 10.07 6.76
C SER A 174 8.12 9.68 7.07
N LEU A 175 8.75 10.26 8.08
CA LEU A 175 10.12 9.98 8.46
C LEU A 175 10.15 8.84 9.48
N ILE A 176 10.38 7.63 8.99
CA ILE A 176 10.58 6.45 9.82
C ILE A 176 12.07 6.20 9.93
N HIS A 177 12.63 6.43 11.13
CA HIS A 177 13.92 5.88 11.51
C HIS A 177 13.70 4.59 12.28
N ILE A 178 14.14 3.47 11.70
CA ILE A 178 14.21 2.17 12.35
C ILE A 178 15.61 1.98 12.93
#